data_c8e936078411edf504505f5330586ee3
#
_entry.id   c8e936078411edf504505f5330586ee3
#
_cell.length_a   1.000
_cell.length_b   1.000
_cell.length_c   1.000
_cell.angle_alpha   90.00
_cell.angle_beta   90.00
_cell.angle_gamma   90.00
#
_symmetry.space_group_name_H-M   'P 1'
#
loop_
_entity.id
_entity.type
_entity.pdbx_description
1 polymer ?
#
loop_
_entity_poly.entity_id
_entity_poly.type
_entity_poly.pdbx_seq_one_letter_code
_entity_poly.pdbx_strand_id
1 'polypeptide(L)'
;GIAVRAYGGALICDSTTPSVEPSVEDKSALNTAMKRSVAKAAVELIQPGHRVILDSGTTTVEIARLMRKHTDVIAMTNGMNVANALLEAEGVELLMTGGHLRRQSQSFYGDQAEQSLQNYHFDMLFLGVDAIDLERGVSTHNEDEARLNRRMCEVAERIIVVTDSSKFNRSSLHKIIDTQRIDIMRVRVGYGSTGFLFCI
;
A
#
# COMPACT_ATOMS: atom_id res chain seq x y z
N GLY A 1 -15.22 26.83 -8.22
CA GLY A 1 -14.15 25.93 -8.67
C GLY A 1 -12.86 26.27 -7.96
N ILE A 2 -12.19 25.27 -7.36
CA ILE A 2 -10.89 25.43 -6.72
C ILE A 2 -9.85 25.03 -7.76
N ALA A 3 -8.95 25.95 -8.13
CA ALA A 3 -7.83 25.66 -9.01
C ALA A 3 -6.64 25.18 -8.19
N VAL A 4 -6.04 24.04 -8.56
CA VAL A 4 -4.81 23.54 -7.98
C VAL A 4 -3.64 23.84 -8.92
N ARG A 5 -2.58 24.44 -8.39
CA ARG A 5 -1.38 24.77 -9.14
C ARG A 5 -0.56 23.50 -9.38
N ALA A 6 -0.41 23.09 -10.64
CA ALA A 6 0.50 22.02 -11.07
C ALA A 6 1.68 22.61 -11.84
N TYR A 7 2.79 21.89 -11.89
CA TYR A 7 3.99 22.32 -12.63
C TYR A 7 3.63 22.59 -14.10
N GLY A 8 3.68 23.88 -14.50
CA GLY A 8 3.41 24.33 -15.89
C GLY A 8 1.98 24.82 -16.17
N GLY A 9 1.07 24.91 -15.18
CA GLY A 9 -0.29 25.42 -15.39
C GLY A 9 -1.20 25.30 -14.18
N ALA A 10 -2.42 25.82 -14.26
CA ALA A 10 -3.48 25.63 -13.30
C ALA A 10 -4.49 24.62 -13.85
N LEU A 11 -4.77 23.54 -13.12
CA LEU A 11 -5.86 22.63 -13.41
C LEU A 11 -7.10 23.10 -12.65
N ILE A 12 -8.18 23.32 -13.38
CA ILE A 12 -9.51 23.55 -12.76
C ILE A 12 -10.01 22.17 -12.31
N CYS A 13 -10.12 21.96 -11.02
CA CYS A 13 -10.82 20.78 -10.49
C CYS A 13 -12.31 21.00 -10.65
N ASP A 14 -12.86 20.55 -11.78
CA ASP A 14 -14.31 20.42 -11.91
C ASP A 14 -14.72 19.13 -11.20
N SER A 15 -15.56 19.23 -10.20
CA SER A 15 -16.04 18.13 -9.34
C SER A 15 -16.88 17.08 -10.09
N THR A 16 -16.96 17.18 -11.40
CA THR A 16 -17.77 16.30 -12.27
C THR A 16 -16.94 15.44 -13.23
N THR A 17 -15.61 15.61 -13.28
CA THR A 17 -14.77 14.70 -14.08
C THR A 17 -14.44 13.46 -13.26
N PRO A 18 -14.68 12.23 -13.76
CA PRO A 18 -14.16 11.03 -13.08
C PRO A 18 -12.64 11.22 -12.93
N SER A 19 -12.15 11.22 -11.69
CA SER A 19 -10.74 11.37 -11.45
C SER A 19 -10.02 10.20 -12.11
N VAL A 20 -9.29 10.46 -13.18
CA VAL A 20 -8.43 9.46 -13.81
C VAL A 20 -7.46 9.00 -12.74
N GLU A 21 -7.46 7.72 -12.45
CA GLU A 21 -6.53 7.14 -11.46
C GLU A 21 -5.09 7.42 -11.90
N PRO A 22 -4.26 8.09 -11.04
CA PRO A 22 -2.86 8.35 -11.38
C PRO A 22 -2.08 7.05 -11.53
N SER A 23 -1.14 7.00 -12.47
CA SER A 23 -0.24 5.86 -12.63
C SER A 23 0.63 5.66 -11.38
N VAL A 24 1.24 4.47 -11.25
CA VAL A 24 2.17 4.20 -10.13
C VAL A 24 3.40 5.10 -10.22
N GLU A 25 3.84 5.47 -11.41
CA GLU A 25 4.93 6.42 -11.64
C GLU A 25 4.57 7.81 -11.11
N ASP A 26 3.38 8.33 -11.43
CA ASP A 26 2.89 9.62 -10.92
C ASP A 26 2.77 9.59 -9.39
N LYS A 27 2.17 8.51 -8.85
CA LYS A 27 2.06 8.30 -7.40
C LYS A 27 3.45 8.23 -6.74
N SER A 28 4.47 7.65 -7.39
CA SER A 28 5.81 7.49 -6.81
C SER A 28 6.55 8.82 -6.63
N ALA A 29 6.37 9.75 -7.55
CA ALA A 29 6.99 11.08 -7.50
C ALA A 29 6.40 11.98 -6.41
N LEU A 30 5.15 11.72 -6.00
CA LEU A 30 4.46 12.51 -4.98
C LEU A 30 4.85 12.07 -3.56
N ASN A 31 5.06 13.04 -2.66
CA ASN A 31 5.24 12.81 -1.21
C ASN A 31 6.36 11.82 -0.85
N THR A 32 7.43 11.72 -1.66
CA THR A 32 8.50 10.72 -1.50
C THR A 32 9.14 10.75 -0.09
N ALA A 33 9.40 11.95 0.46
CA ALA A 33 9.96 12.08 1.80
C ALA A 33 9.02 11.53 2.90
N MET A 34 7.70 11.73 2.74
CA MET A 34 6.70 11.19 3.66
C MET A 34 6.64 9.67 3.57
N LYS A 35 6.61 9.09 2.36
CA LYS A 35 6.62 7.63 2.16
C LYS A 35 7.85 6.97 2.77
N ARG A 36 9.04 7.55 2.57
CA ARG A 36 10.26 7.04 3.19
C ARG A 36 10.23 7.08 4.71
N SER A 37 9.63 8.13 5.30
CA SER A 37 9.47 8.20 6.75
C SER A 37 8.51 7.13 7.29
N VAL A 38 7.37 6.92 6.60
CA VAL A 38 6.41 5.86 6.93
C VAL A 38 7.08 4.48 6.79
N ALA A 39 7.81 4.27 5.69
CA ALA A 39 8.50 3.01 5.42
C ALA A 39 9.55 2.68 6.50
N LYS A 40 10.31 3.67 6.98
CA LYS A 40 11.27 3.48 8.08
C LYS A 40 10.59 2.97 9.35
N ALA A 41 9.47 3.57 9.73
CA ALA A 41 8.73 3.15 10.92
C ALA A 41 8.01 1.80 10.72
N ALA A 42 7.64 1.46 9.48
CA ALA A 42 6.99 0.20 9.17
C ALA A 42 7.97 -0.96 9.15
N VAL A 43 9.16 -0.77 8.55
CA VAL A 43 10.17 -1.83 8.44
C VAL A 43 10.72 -2.29 9.79
N GLU A 44 10.69 -1.43 10.83
CA GLU A 44 11.08 -1.78 12.20
C GLU A 44 10.18 -2.84 12.85
N LEU A 45 8.98 -3.07 12.31
CA LEU A 45 8.07 -4.11 12.78
C LEU A 45 8.48 -5.52 12.29
N ILE A 46 9.30 -5.59 11.23
CA ILE A 46 9.71 -6.85 10.61
C ILE A 46 10.91 -7.42 11.37
N GLN A 47 10.76 -8.64 11.85
CA GLN A 47 11.80 -9.38 12.58
C GLN A 47 12.17 -10.67 11.81
N PRO A 48 13.34 -11.24 12.04
CA PRO A 48 13.68 -12.57 11.53
C PRO A 48 12.61 -13.60 11.89
N GLY A 49 12.28 -14.49 10.97
CA GLY A 49 11.22 -15.48 11.07
C GLY A 49 9.83 -14.99 10.65
N HIS A 50 9.64 -13.69 10.43
CA HIS A 50 8.33 -13.17 10.01
C HIS A 50 8.02 -13.48 8.53
N ARG A 51 6.74 -13.74 8.28
CA ARG A 51 6.13 -13.89 6.96
C ARG A 51 5.26 -12.65 6.72
N VAL A 52 5.57 -11.88 5.68
CA VAL A 52 4.91 -10.60 5.44
C VAL A 52 4.31 -10.52 4.05
N ILE A 53 3.20 -9.80 3.91
CA ILE A 53 2.68 -9.37 2.62
C ILE A 53 2.98 -7.89 2.44
N LEU A 54 3.54 -7.52 1.30
CA LEU A 54 3.69 -6.15 0.85
C LEU A 54 2.77 -5.92 -0.35
N ASP A 55 1.73 -5.11 -0.18
CA ASP A 55 0.86 -4.69 -1.27
C ASP A 55 1.61 -3.89 -2.35
N SER A 56 1.04 -3.74 -3.54
CA SER A 56 1.62 -3.09 -4.72
C SER A 56 1.68 -1.55 -4.66
N GLY A 57 1.84 -0.97 -3.48
CA GLY A 57 1.85 0.48 -3.28
C GLY A 57 3.23 1.14 -3.45
N THR A 58 3.25 2.45 -3.68
CA THR A 58 4.52 3.21 -3.71
C THR A 58 5.17 3.37 -2.33
N THR A 59 4.41 3.30 -1.26
CA THR A 59 4.94 3.28 0.11
C THR A 59 5.55 1.92 0.45
N THR A 60 4.93 0.83 0.01
CA THR A 60 5.42 -0.54 0.20
C THR A 60 6.70 -0.82 -0.59
N VAL A 61 6.89 -0.18 -1.73
CA VAL A 61 8.20 -0.17 -2.44
C VAL A 61 9.30 0.43 -1.57
N GLU A 62 9.03 1.51 -0.84
CA GLU A 62 10.04 2.10 0.07
C GLU A 62 10.31 1.16 1.26
N ILE A 63 9.32 0.39 1.75
CA ILE A 63 9.55 -0.67 2.75
C ILE A 63 10.47 -1.74 2.16
N ALA A 64 10.15 -2.26 0.98
CA ALA A 64 10.94 -3.28 0.29
C ALA A 64 12.41 -2.86 0.12
N ARG A 65 12.67 -1.61 -0.28
CA ARG A 65 14.03 -1.05 -0.39
C ARG A 65 14.81 -1.05 0.93
N LEU A 66 14.11 -0.89 2.05
CA LEU A 66 14.73 -0.89 3.38
C LEU A 66 14.99 -2.30 3.91
N MET A 67 14.38 -3.33 3.30
CA MET A 67 14.55 -4.73 3.71
C MET A 67 15.87 -5.37 3.27
N ARG A 68 16.73 -4.69 2.54
CA ARG A 68 18.03 -5.21 2.04
C ARG A 68 18.91 -5.90 3.09
N LYS A 69 18.78 -5.52 4.36
CA LYS A 69 19.57 -6.07 5.47
C LYS A 69 18.79 -7.08 6.31
N HIS A 70 17.54 -7.36 5.96
CA HIS A 70 16.75 -8.35 6.66
C HIS A 70 17.17 -9.74 6.22
N THR A 71 17.12 -10.66 7.17
CA THR A 71 17.43 -12.08 6.96
C THR A 71 16.34 -12.92 7.59
N ASP A 72 16.14 -14.12 7.07
CA ASP A 72 15.12 -15.05 7.58
C ASP A 72 13.70 -14.46 7.56
N VAL A 73 13.32 -13.83 6.43
CA VAL A 73 11.99 -13.26 6.20
C VAL A 73 11.41 -13.83 4.91
N ILE A 74 10.13 -14.18 4.93
CA ILE A 74 9.39 -14.53 3.72
C ILE A 74 8.50 -13.33 3.37
N ALA A 75 8.63 -12.80 2.16
CA ALA A 75 7.83 -11.68 1.68
C ALA A 75 7.03 -12.07 0.45
N MET A 76 5.70 -11.93 0.50
CA MET A 76 4.82 -12.06 -0.67
C MET A 76 4.38 -10.70 -1.16
N THR A 77 4.30 -10.53 -2.47
CA THR A 77 3.75 -9.31 -3.06
C THR A 77 2.98 -9.61 -4.35
N ASN A 78 2.02 -8.75 -4.67
CA ASN A 78 1.38 -8.69 -5.98
C ASN A 78 1.96 -7.58 -6.87
N GLY A 79 2.91 -6.78 -6.37
CA GLY A 79 3.50 -5.64 -7.08
C GLY A 79 4.83 -5.98 -7.76
N MET A 80 4.94 -5.77 -9.07
CA MET A 80 6.21 -5.92 -9.79
C MET A 80 7.28 -4.95 -9.30
N ASN A 81 6.87 -3.72 -8.98
CA ASN A 81 7.76 -2.69 -8.46
C ASN A 81 8.31 -3.04 -7.06
N VAL A 82 7.47 -3.65 -6.20
CA VAL A 82 7.86 -4.15 -4.88
C VAL A 82 8.80 -5.35 -5.02
N ALA A 83 8.44 -6.32 -5.89
CA ALA A 83 9.28 -7.48 -6.15
C ALA A 83 10.67 -7.06 -6.67
N ASN A 84 10.72 -6.13 -7.61
CA ASN A 84 11.99 -5.61 -8.13
C ASN A 84 12.86 -4.97 -7.04
N ALA A 85 12.24 -4.28 -6.07
CA ALA A 85 12.96 -3.70 -4.93
C ALA A 85 13.49 -4.77 -3.96
N LEU A 86 12.78 -5.90 -3.82
CA LEU A 86 13.18 -7.03 -2.97
C LEU A 86 14.28 -7.90 -3.57
N LEU A 87 14.54 -7.83 -4.89
CA LEU A 87 15.65 -8.58 -5.50
C LEU A 87 17.03 -8.25 -4.90
N GLU A 88 17.17 -7.09 -4.28
CA GLU A 88 18.40 -6.67 -3.61
C GLU A 88 18.47 -7.12 -2.12
N ALA A 89 17.44 -7.80 -1.63
CA ALA A 89 17.33 -8.29 -0.25
C ALA A 89 17.61 -9.81 -0.20
N GLU A 90 18.85 -10.22 -0.33
CA GLU A 90 19.27 -11.62 -0.46
C GLU A 90 18.80 -12.54 0.70
N GLY A 91 18.57 -11.99 1.88
CA GLY A 91 18.08 -12.72 3.05
C GLY A 91 16.55 -12.81 3.15
N VAL A 92 15.84 -12.33 2.11
CA VAL A 92 14.37 -12.37 2.03
C VAL A 92 13.93 -13.34 0.95
N GLU A 93 13.18 -14.37 1.32
CA GLU A 93 12.53 -15.25 0.35
C GLU A 93 11.35 -14.51 -0.28
N LEU A 94 11.39 -14.32 -1.60
CA LEU A 94 10.36 -13.58 -2.34
C LEU A 94 9.35 -14.51 -2.97
N LEU A 95 8.07 -14.29 -2.66
CA LEU A 95 6.92 -14.94 -3.27
C LEU A 95 6.11 -13.92 -4.08
N MET A 96 5.56 -14.35 -5.21
CA MET A 96 4.67 -13.54 -6.05
C MET A 96 3.30 -14.18 -6.16
N THR A 97 2.24 -13.37 -6.08
CA THR A 97 0.87 -13.89 -6.28
C THR A 97 0.63 -14.42 -7.69
N GLY A 98 1.33 -13.85 -8.69
CA GLY A 98 0.99 -14.10 -10.09
C GLY A 98 -0.38 -13.53 -10.46
N GLY A 99 -0.92 -13.94 -11.63
CA GLY A 99 -2.21 -13.49 -12.14
C GLY A 99 -2.11 -12.57 -13.34
N HIS A 100 -3.15 -11.75 -13.57
CA HIS A 100 -3.17 -10.75 -14.64
C HIS A 100 -2.44 -9.48 -14.23
N LEU A 101 -1.57 -8.98 -15.11
CA LEU A 101 -0.83 -7.74 -14.85
C LEU A 101 -1.65 -6.51 -15.25
N ARG A 102 -1.94 -5.65 -14.28
CA ARG A 102 -2.43 -4.29 -14.50
C ARG A 102 -1.25 -3.34 -14.67
N ARG A 103 -1.05 -2.86 -15.90
CA ARG A 103 0.12 -2.03 -16.25
C ARG A 103 0.17 -0.70 -15.48
N GLN A 104 -0.99 -0.07 -15.23
CA GLN A 104 -1.09 1.23 -14.57
C GLN A 104 -0.61 1.22 -13.13
N SER A 105 -0.88 0.15 -12.38
CA SER A 105 -0.42 -0.04 -10.99
C SER A 105 0.80 -0.96 -10.89
N GLN A 106 1.25 -1.57 -11.99
CA GLN A 106 2.29 -2.60 -12.02
C GLN A 106 2.00 -3.73 -11.02
N SER A 107 0.74 -4.11 -10.89
CA SER A 107 0.27 -5.10 -9.93
C SER A 107 -0.44 -6.27 -10.61
N PHE A 108 -0.33 -7.44 -10.00
CA PHE A 108 -1.06 -8.62 -10.38
C PHE A 108 -2.41 -8.67 -9.67
N TYR A 109 -3.43 -9.23 -10.33
CA TYR A 109 -4.80 -9.39 -9.83
C TYR A 109 -5.50 -10.58 -10.46
N GLY A 110 -6.73 -10.84 -10.06
CA GLY A 110 -7.62 -11.87 -10.58
C GLY A 110 -7.56 -13.17 -9.78
N ASP A 111 -8.35 -14.15 -10.23
CA ASP A 111 -8.59 -15.41 -9.50
C ASP A 111 -7.30 -16.16 -9.15
N GLN A 112 -6.32 -16.19 -10.06
CA GLN A 112 -5.04 -16.84 -9.82
C GLN A 112 -4.29 -16.15 -8.66
N ALA A 113 -4.28 -14.81 -8.62
CA ALA A 113 -3.64 -14.05 -7.55
C ALA A 113 -4.35 -14.28 -6.21
N GLU A 114 -5.69 -14.31 -6.19
CA GLU A 114 -6.47 -14.57 -5.00
C GLU A 114 -6.29 -16.02 -4.49
N GLN A 115 -6.28 -17.00 -5.40
CA GLN A 115 -6.07 -18.42 -5.07
C GLN A 115 -4.67 -18.69 -4.53
N SER A 116 -3.65 -17.97 -5.01
CA SER A 116 -2.29 -18.14 -4.53
C SER A 116 -2.14 -17.89 -3.03
N LEU A 117 -3.02 -17.08 -2.42
CA LEU A 117 -3.02 -16.76 -1.01
C LEU A 117 -3.69 -17.82 -0.12
N GLN A 118 -4.52 -18.73 -0.69
CA GLN A 118 -5.42 -19.59 0.09
C GLN A 118 -4.74 -20.50 1.11
N ASN A 119 -3.52 -20.93 0.82
CA ASN A 119 -2.79 -21.89 1.64
C ASN A 119 -1.70 -21.26 2.50
N TYR A 120 -1.70 -19.93 2.62
CA TYR A 120 -0.71 -19.20 3.39
C TYR A 120 -1.33 -18.53 4.62
N HIS A 121 -0.51 -18.38 5.65
CA HIS A 121 -0.74 -17.51 6.80
C HIS A 121 0.44 -16.59 6.95
N PHE A 122 0.17 -15.29 7.04
CA PHE A 122 1.18 -14.26 7.19
C PHE A 122 1.04 -13.56 8.55
N ASP A 123 2.17 -13.20 9.13
CA ASP A 123 2.20 -12.50 10.41
C ASP A 123 1.76 -11.04 10.24
N MET A 124 2.05 -10.44 9.08
CA MET A 124 1.73 -9.04 8.79
C MET A 124 1.40 -8.80 7.32
N LEU A 125 0.42 -7.91 7.12
CA LEU A 125 0.17 -7.26 5.83
C LEU A 125 0.52 -5.77 5.93
N PHE A 126 1.37 -5.27 5.05
CA PHE A 126 1.57 -3.84 4.84
C PHE A 126 0.70 -3.40 3.66
N LEU A 127 -0.39 -2.73 3.98
CA LEU A 127 -1.42 -2.33 3.02
C LEU A 127 -1.25 -0.86 2.65
N GLY A 128 -0.97 -0.59 1.37
CA GLY A 128 -1.09 0.73 0.77
C GLY A 128 -2.55 1.06 0.51
N VAL A 129 -2.94 2.32 0.60
CA VAL A 129 -4.34 2.70 0.44
C VAL A 129 -4.51 3.96 -0.41
N ASP A 130 -5.60 4.01 -1.17
CA ASP A 130 -5.96 5.20 -1.96
C ASP A 130 -6.83 6.17 -1.17
N ALA A 131 -7.65 5.68 -0.26
CA ALA A 131 -8.55 6.48 0.56
C ALA A 131 -8.85 5.82 1.90
N ILE A 132 -8.94 6.64 2.95
CA ILE A 132 -9.37 6.25 4.31
C ILE A 132 -10.43 7.23 4.79
N ASP A 133 -11.53 6.67 5.25
CA ASP A 133 -12.59 7.39 5.96
C ASP A 133 -12.94 6.61 7.23
N LEU A 134 -13.06 7.31 8.36
CA LEU A 134 -13.26 6.64 9.67
C LEU A 134 -14.58 5.86 9.75
N GLU A 135 -15.61 6.32 9.04
CA GLU A 135 -16.93 5.67 9.03
C GLU A 135 -17.05 4.64 7.89
N ARG A 136 -16.45 4.95 6.73
CA ARG A 136 -16.60 4.13 5.51
C ARG A 136 -15.50 3.09 5.34
N GLY A 137 -14.40 3.21 6.10
CA GLY A 137 -13.27 2.28 6.04
C GLY A 137 -12.21 2.65 5.01
N VAL A 138 -11.40 1.68 4.66
CA VAL A 138 -10.34 1.73 3.66
C VAL A 138 -10.90 1.35 2.30
N SER A 139 -10.54 2.10 1.25
CA SER A 139 -11.09 1.88 -0.09
C SER A 139 -10.09 2.20 -1.20
N THR A 140 -10.33 1.63 -2.39
CA THR A 140 -9.54 1.83 -3.60
C THR A 140 -10.43 2.11 -4.81
N HIS A 141 -9.83 2.52 -5.92
CA HIS A 141 -10.55 2.87 -7.16
C HIS A 141 -10.94 1.65 -8.00
N ASN A 142 -10.21 0.54 -7.87
CA ASN A 142 -10.35 -0.65 -8.71
C ASN A 142 -10.93 -1.83 -7.92
N GLU A 143 -11.92 -2.53 -8.50
CA GLU A 143 -12.59 -3.65 -7.85
C GLU A 143 -11.70 -4.87 -7.68
N ASP A 144 -10.89 -5.19 -8.70
CA ASP A 144 -9.99 -6.35 -8.65
C ASP A 144 -8.90 -6.17 -7.59
N GLU A 145 -8.39 -4.93 -7.45
CA GLU A 145 -7.48 -4.59 -6.35
C GLU A 145 -8.16 -4.74 -4.99
N ALA A 146 -9.40 -4.24 -4.86
CA ALA A 146 -10.16 -4.38 -3.61
C ALA A 146 -10.39 -5.84 -3.23
N ARG A 147 -10.70 -6.71 -4.22
CA ARG A 147 -10.89 -8.16 -4.01
C ARG A 147 -9.61 -8.82 -3.49
N LEU A 148 -8.49 -8.58 -4.18
CA LEU A 148 -7.20 -9.13 -3.78
C LEU A 148 -6.76 -8.61 -2.41
N ASN A 149 -6.92 -7.31 -2.15
CA ASN A 149 -6.57 -6.71 -0.86
C ASN A 149 -7.42 -7.25 0.29
N ARG A 150 -8.73 -7.50 0.07
CA ARG A 150 -9.56 -8.22 1.05
C ARG A 150 -9.00 -9.60 1.35
N ARG A 151 -8.58 -10.32 0.31
CA ARG A 151 -7.98 -11.65 0.48
C ARG A 151 -6.66 -11.61 1.24
N MET A 152 -5.81 -10.63 0.98
CA MET A 152 -4.59 -10.39 1.77
C MET A 152 -4.91 -10.11 3.25
N CYS A 153 -5.95 -9.31 3.52
CA CYS A 153 -6.40 -9.04 4.90
C CYS A 153 -6.94 -10.27 5.63
N GLU A 154 -7.49 -11.26 4.91
CA GLU A 154 -8.03 -12.50 5.49
C GLU A 154 -6.92 -13.48 5.92
N VAL A 155 -5.78 -13.48 5.23
CA VAL A 155 -4.67 -14.42 5.47
C VAL A 155 -3.56 -13.83 6.33
N ALA A 156 -3.66 -12.56 6.73
CA ALA A 156 -2.72 -11.88 7.60
C ALA A 156 -3.25 -11.77 9.04
N GLU A 157 -2.39 -12.03 10.02
CA GLU A 157 -2.72 -11.90 11.44
C GLU A 157 -2.87 -10.43 11.85
N ARG A 158 -1.97 -9.57 11.34
CA ARG A 158 -1.99 -8.12 11.60
C ARG A 158 -2.05 -7.32 10.33
N ILE A 159 -2.92 -6.33 10.27
CA ILE A 159 -3.08 -5.40 9.15
C ILE A 159 -2.45 -4.07 9.51
N ILE A 160 -1.39 -3.70 8.79
CA ILE A 160 -0.63 -2.46 8.97
C ILE A 160 -0.88 -1.56 7.78
N VAL A 161 -1.67 -0.51 7.97
CA VAL A 161 -1.91 0.48 6.92
C VAL A 161 -0.75 1.47 6.87
N VAL A 162 -0.15 1.64 5.69
CA VAL A 162 0.98 2.52 5.42
C VAL A 162 0.58 3.60 4.42
N THR A 163 0.44 4.84 4.91
CA THR A 163 -0.13 5.92 4.12
C THR A 163 0.39 7.30 4.52
N ASP A 164 0.06 8.31 3.75
CA ASP A 164 0.24 9.71 4.11
C ASP A 164 -1.11 10.40 4.39
N SER A 165 -1.06 11.56 5.04
CA SER A 165 -2.27 12.29 5.45
C SER A 165 -3.16 12.75 4.31
N SER A 166 -2.68 12.78 3.08
CA SER A 166 -3.49 13.18 1.91
C SER A 166 -4.60 12.18 1.57
N LYS A 167 -4.54 10.96 2.15
CA LYS A 167 -5.50 9.88 1.91
C LYS A 167 -6.68 9.86 2.89
N PHE A 168 -6.64 10.69 3.93
CA PHE A 168 -7.69 10.79 4.95
C PHE A 168 -8.88 11.61 4.49
N ASN A 169 -10.02 11.35 5.13
CA ASN A 169 -11.33 11.98 4.85
C ASN A 169 -11.72 11.84 3.37
N ARG A 170 -11.40 10.71 2.79
CA ARG A 170 -11.72 10.35 1.41
C ARG A 170 -12.26 8.92 1.36
N SER A 171 -13.14 8.68 0.41
CA SER A 171 -13.60 7.34 0.07
C SER A 171 -13.51 7.14 -1.44
N SER A 172 -13.12 5.94 -1.83
CA SER A 172 -13.17 5.46 -3.21
C SER A 172 -14.33 4.48 -3.35
N LEU A 173 -14.60 4.03 -4.58
CA LEU A 173 -15.79 3.24 -4.88
C LEU A 173 -15.78 1.86 -4.21
N HIS A 174 -14.62 1.20 -4.15
CA HIS A 174 -14.52 -0.19 -3.72
C HIS A 174 -13.90 -0.29 -2.33
N LYS A 175 -14.72 -0.68 -1.35
CA LYS A 175 -14.28 -0.90 0.03
C LYS A 175 -13.40 -2.13 0.14
N ILE A 176 -12.33 -2.01 0.93
CA ILE A 176 -11.43 -3.12 1.28
C ILE A 176 -11.81 -3.67 2.65
N ILE A 177 -11.66 -2.87 3.71
CA ILE A 177 -11.95 -3.25 5.10
C ILE A 177 -12.52 -2.09 5.89
N ASP A 178 -13.15 -2.39 7.03
CA ASP A 178 -13.50 -1.41 8.05
C ASP A 178 -12.25 -0.93 8.81
N THR A 179 -12.27 0.31 9.30
CA THR A 179 -11.15 0.87 10.06
C THR A 179 -10.83 0.10 11.33
N GLN A 180 -11.84 -0.51 11.96
CA GLN A 180 -11.68 -1.34 13.16
C GLN A 180 -10.87 -2.62 12.94
N ARG A 181 -10.65 -3.03 11.69
CA ARG A 181 -9.80 -4.18 11.34
C ARG A 181 -8.32 -3.81 11.17
N ILE A 182 -7.98 -2.53 11.30
CA ILE A 182 -6.59 -2.07 11.20
C ILE A 182 -5.94 -2.21 12.57
N ASP A 183 -4.88 -3.01 12.67
CA ASP A 183 -4.13 -3.19 13.93
C ASP A 183 -3.15 -2.05 14.16
N ILE A 184 -2.49 -1.59 13.10
CA ILE A 184 -1.49 -0.51 13.16
C ILE A 184 -1.67 0.42 11.97
N MET A 185 -1.64 1.71 12.24
CA MET A 185 -1.60 2.72 11.18
C MET A 185 -0.31 3.53 11.26
N ARG A 186 0.48 3.49 10.18
CA ARG A 186 1.69 4.30 10.00
C ARG A 186 1.38 5.46 9.07
N VAL A 187 1.30 6.65 9.63
CA VAL A 187 0.93 7.87 8.89
C VAL A 187 1.98 8.94 9.08
N ARG A 188 2.31 9.66 8.01
CA ARG A 188 3.04 10.92 8.10
C ARG A 188 2.12 12.08 7.72
N VAL A 189 2.03 13.06 8.61
CA VAL A 189 1.36 14.34 8.35
C VAL A 189 2.38 15.33 7.76
N GLY A 190 1.93 16.17 6.80
CA GLY A 190 2.78 17.17 6.14
C GLY A 190 3.45 18.14 7.12
N TYR A 191 4.39 18.92 6.63
CA TYR A 191 5.31 19.81 7.33
C TYR A 191 4.81 20.35 8.69
N GLY A 192 5.48 19.92 9.79
CA GLY A 192 5.36 20.55 11.10
C GLY A 192 4.98 19.66 12.28
N SER A 193 4.61 18.42 12.11
CA SER A 193 4.28 17.53 13.23
C SER A 193 5.06 16.22 13.17
N THR A 194 5.64 15.85 14.32
CA THR A 194 6.19 14.51 14.61
C THR A 194 5.13 13.45 14.31
N GLY A 195 5.54 12.40 13.58
CA GLY A 195 4.67 11.32 13.14
C GLY A 195 3.85 10.72 14.27
N PHE A 196 2.58 10.52 14.02
CA PHE A 196 1.68 9.84 14.94
C PHE A 196 1.57 8.37 14.60
N LEU A 197 1.78 7.56 15.62
CA LEU A 197 1.43 6.16 15.69
C LEU A 197 0.00 6.12 16.24
N PHE A 198 -0.97 5.66 15.46
CA PHE A 198 -2.25 5.27 16.00
C PHE A 198 -2.26 3.74 16.09
N CYS A 199 -2.23 3.20 17.31
CA CYS A 199 -2.84 1.89 17.60
C CYS A 199 -4.33 2.19 17.82
N ILE A 200 -5.19 1.54 17.07
CA ILE A 200 -6.64 1.57 17.30
C ILE A 200 -6.98 0.42 18.24
#